data_b18b4edea4920346f53713d4df18d04d
#
_entry.id   b18b4edea4920346f53713d4df18d04d
#
_cell.length_a   1.000
_cell.length_b   1.000
_cell.length_c   1.000
_cell.angle_alpha   90.00
_cell.angle_beta   90.00
_cell.angle_gamma   90.00
#
_symmetry.space_group_name_H-M   'P 1'
#
loop_
_entity.id
_entity.type
_entity.pdbx_description
1 polymer ?
#
loop_
_entity_poly.entity_id
_entity_poly.type
_entity_poly.pdbx_seq_one_letter_code
_entity_poly.pdbx_strand_id
1 'polypeptide(L)'
;MAFESWKPEVIAADVQHQLEKSLVYGQPGVTNRNYEGDVQYAKSVRIVGVGSVTVKDYTQNSDMADPDTVLDTSLEMTIDYDKYFNFKVSNKDQAQTRIDIMAENNKEAAYAIRDAIDSIIGSLYTDASASNLIGTDAAPKTPNLTQGDASNIYNLIEDCGVALSDSKVPLEGRWMIVPPRFAGMIRKDLKLTAAAPQIAQPGMLNGSITRIGGFSIMESHNVPNTAGAKYKVMFGTSKAMTFASQVNDVRIMDMEKQFAKKVDGEYVFGCKVVRPECLGVMTASF
;
A
#
# COMPACT_ATOMS: atom_id res chain seq x y z
N MET A 1 30.24 34.50 -7.72
CA MET A 1 29.40 33.70 -8.63
C MET A 1 28.49 32.83 -7.76
N ALA A 2 27.22 33.15 -7.75
CA ALA A 2 26.23 32.39 -7.00
C ALA A 2 26.04 31.03 -7.68
N PHE A 3 26.05 29.97 -6.88
CA PHE A 3 25.72 28.63 -7.36
C PHE A 3 24.24 28.57 -7.66
N GLU A 4 23.81 28.98 -8.85
CA GLU A 4 22.41 28.93 -9.33
C GLU A 4 21.90 27.50 -9.61
N SER A 5 22.72 26.47 -9.39
CA SER A 5 22.43 25.09 -9.79
C SER A 5 21.58 24.30 -8.76
N TRP A 6 21.23 24.89 -7.64
CA TRP A 6 20.50 24.22 -6.56
C TRP A 6 19.15 24.92 -6.30
N LYS A 7 18.27 24.88 -7.28
CA LYS A 7 16.89 25.33 -7.05
C LYS A 7 16.18 24.29 -6.19
N PRO A 8 15.51 24.70 -5.11
CA PRO A 8 14.78 23.80 -4.23
C PRO A 8 13.79 22.89 -4.96
N GLU A 9 13.20 23.40 -6.05
CA GLU A 9 12.27 22.68 -6.91
C GLU A 9 12.88 21.42 -7.57
N VAL A 10 14.14 21.44 -7.95
CA VAL A 10 14.81 20.29 -8.57
C VAL A 10 15.02 19.18 -7.55
N ILE A 11 15.36 19.53 -6.31
CA ILE A 11 15.56 18.57 -5.23
C ILE A 11 14.23 17.93 -4.80
N ALA A 12 13.17 18.74 -4.68
CA ALA A 12 11.84 18.24 -4.36
C ALA A 12 11.31 17.27 -5.42
N ALA A 13 11.51 17.58 -6.70
CA ALA A 13 11.11 16.71 -7.81
C ALA A 13 11.87 15.37 -7.81
N ASP A 14 13.16 15.38 -7.49
CA ASP A 14 13.98 14.16 -7.40
C ASP A 14 13.53 13.27 -6.23
N VAL A 15 13.34 13.82 -5.05
CA VAL A 15 12.83 13.12 -3.86
C VAL A 15 11.45 12.53 -4.14
N GLN A 16 10.54 13.27 -4.74
CA GLN A 16 9.20 12.80 -5.08
C GLN A 16 9.26 11.62 -6.06
N HIS A 17 10.06 11.70 -7.10
CA HIS A 17 10.21 10.64 -8.09
C HIS A 17 10.78 9.35 -7.49
N GLN A 18 11.72 9.43 -6.56
CA GLN A 18 12.24 8.27 -5.84
C GLN A 18 11.18 7.63 -4.93
N LEU A 19 10.36 8.43 -4.26
CA LEU A 19 9.27 7.94 -3.42
C LEU A 19 8.24 7.12 -4.22
N GLU A 20 7.83 7.60 -5.38
CA GLU A 20 6.84 6.93 -6.22
C GLU A 20 7.28 5.54 -6.70
N LYS A 21 8.55 5.37 -7.04
CA LYS A 21 9.08 4.12 -7.62
C LYS A 21 9.17 2.94 -6.66
N SER A 22 9.13 3.14 -5.36
CA SER A 22 9.44 2.08 -4.38
C SER A 22 8.44 1.90 -3.25
N LEU A 23 7.34 2.64 -3.24
CA LEU A 23 6.20 2.35 -2.38
C LEU A 23 5.56 1.02 -2.81
N VAL A 24 5.39 0.08 -1.86
CA VAL A 24 4.67 -1.17 -2.11
C VAL A 24 3.18 -0.97 -1.85
N TYR A 25 2.81 -0.53 -0.66
CA TYR A 25 1.42 -0.25 -0.31
C TYR A 25 0.86 0.97 -1.04
N GLY A 26 1.67 1.98 -1.28
CA GLY A 26 1.28 3.20 -2.00
C GLY A 26 1.28 3.10 -3.53
N GLN A 27 1.51 1.91 -4.12
CA GLN A 27 1.47 1.76 -5.58
C GLN A 27 0.05 1.91 -6.12
N PRO A 28 -0.13 2.49 -7.33
CA PRO A 28 -1.45 2.69 -7.94
C PRO A 28 -2.25 1.40 -8.15
N GLY A 29 -1.59 0.24 -8.17
CA GLY A 29 -2.23 -1.08 -8.23
C GLY A 29 -2.81 -1.55 -6.90
N VAL A 30 -2.33 -1.03 -5.77
CA VAL A 30 -2.74 -1.39 -4.41
C VAL A 30 -3.72 -0.38 -3.85
N THR A 31 -3.41 0.90 -3.98
CA THR A 31 -4.23 2.02 -3.48
C THR A 31 -4.76 2.86 -4.62
N ASN A 32 -5.94 3.43 -4.43
CA ASN A 32 -6.52 4.39 -5.34
C ASN A 32 -5.94 5.79 -5.06
N ARG A 33 -5.49 6.49 -6.11
CA ARG A 33 -4.95 7.85 -6.04
C ARG A 33 -5.83 8.90 -6.73
N ASN A 34 -7.08 8.56 -7.04
CA ASN A 34 -7.96 9.45 -7.80
C ASN A 34 -8.24 10.79 -7.08
N TYR A 35 -8.00 10.86 -5.78
CA TYR A 35 -8.29 12.04 -4.96
C TYR A 35 -7.07 12.95 -4.72
N GLU A 36 -5.89 12.63 -5.27
CA GLU A 36 -4.68 13.45 -5.06
C GLU A 36 -4.83 14.88 -5.58
N GLY A 37 -5.55 15.08 -6.69
CA GLY A 37 -5.81 16.41 -7.25
C GLY A 37 -6.68 17.30 -6.34
N ASP A 38 -7.60 16.71 -5.60
CA ASP A 38 -8.55 17.43 -4.73
C ASP A 38 -7.90 17.84 -3.39
N VAL A 39 -6.82 17.15 -3.02
CA VAL A 39 -6.09 17.34 -1.75
C VAL A 39 -5.24 18.60 -1.73
N GLN A 40 -4.88 19.13 -2.89
CA GLN A 40 -3.91 20.22 -3.02
C GLN A 40 -4.27 21.49 -2.21
N TYR A 41 -5.56 21.69 -1.92
CA TYR A 41 -6.08 22.88 -1.22
C TYR A 41 -6.99 22.55 -0.03
N ALA A 42 -7.16 21.28 0.33
CA ALA A 42 -8.14 20.86 1.33
C ALA A 42 -7.50 20.02 2.44
N LYS A 43 -7.91 20.26 3.68
CA LYS A 43 -7.52 19.45 4.85
C LYS A 43 -8.19 18.07 4.85
N SER A 44 -9.35 17.95 4.23
CA SER A 44 -10.08 16.69 4.13
C SER A 44 -10.79 16.59 2.77
N VAL A 45 -10.94 15.37 2.29
CA VAL A 45 -11.69 15.07 1.05
C VAL A 45 -12.89 14.21 1.41
N ARG A 46 -14.07 14.68 1.01
CA ARG A 46 -15.33 13.95 1.21
C ARG A 46 -15.57 13.03 0.02
N ILE A 47 -15.53 11.73 0.27
CA ILE A 47 -15.81 10.69 -0.72
C ILE A 47 -17.28 10.34 -0.62
N VAL A 48 -18.05 10.63 -1.67
CA VAL A 48 -19.47 10.34 -1.72
C VAL A 48 -19.69 8.97 -2.37
N GLY A 49 -20.39 8.10 -1.66
CA GLY A 49 -20.85 6.82 -2.17
C GLY A 49 -22.35 6.87 -2.49
N VAL A 50 -22.75 6.20 -3.55
CA VAL A 50 -24.15 6.06 -3.90
C VAL A 50 -24.66 4.76 -3.28
N GLY A 51 -25.78 4.83 -2.54
CA GLY A 51 -26.43 3.65 -1.97
C GLY A 51 -26.97 2.71 -3.05
N SER A 52 -27.22 1.47 -2.67
CA SER A 52 -27.81 0.48 -3.59
C SER A 52 -29.28 0.77 -3.87
N VAL A 53 -29.67 0.64 -5.12
CA VAL A 53 -31.08 0.73 -5.54
C VAL A 53 -31.69 -0.67 -5.50
N THR A 54 -32.87 -0.79 -4.89
CA THR A 54 -33.61 -2.06 -4.85
C THR A 54 -34.43 -2.23 -6.12
N VAL A 55 -34.25 -3.34 -6.82
CA VAL A 55 -35.09 -3.70 -7.97
C VAL A 55 -36.35 -4.39 -7.44
N LYS A 56 -37.50 -3.89 -7.85
CA LYS A 56 -38.83 -4.44 -7.47
C LYS A 56 -39.46 -5.08 -8.68
N ASP A 57 -40.20 -6.19 -8.46
CA ASP A 57 -40.95 -6.84 -9.51
C ASP A 57 -42.22 -6.04 -9.83
N TYR A 58 -42.48 -5.89 -11.12
CA TYR A 58 -43.68 -5.23 -11.63
C TYR A 58 -44.71 -6.28 -12.06
N THR A 59 -45.94 -6.16 -11.52
CA THR A 59 -47.07 -6.97 -11.98
C THR A 59 -47.94 -6.10 -12.88
N GLN A 60 -48.31 -6.64 -14.06
CA GLN A 60 -49.14 -5.91 -15.02
C GLN A 60 -50.47 -5.51 -14.40
N ASN A 61 -50.91 -4.25 -14.60
CA ASN A 61 -52.12 -3.64 -14.06
C ASN A 61 -52.16 -3.43 -12.55
N SER A 62 -51.00 -3.42 -11.87
CA SER A 62 -50.89 -2.97 -10.48
C SER A 62 -50.10 -1.66 -10.38
N ASP A 63 -50.45 -0.86 -9.37
CA ASP A 63 -49.67 0.37 -9.09
C ASP A 63 -48.27 0.01 -8.63
N MET A 64 -47.28 0.80 -9.06
CA MET A 64 -45.93 0.66 -8.56
C MET A 64 -45.85 1.10 -7.10
N ALA A 65 -45.01 0.42 -6.31
CA ALA A 65 -44.72 0.84 -4.96
C ALA A 65 -44.00 2.21 -4.95
N ASP A 66 -44.14 2.93 -3.86
CA ASP A 66 -43.48 4.23 -3.70
C ASP A 66 -41.95 4.14 -3.99
N PRO A 67 -41.37 5.20 -4.57
CA PRO A 67 -39.95 5.22 -4.87
C PRO A 67 -39.12 5.15 -3.58
N ASP A 68 -38.08 4.31 -3.57
CA ASP A 68 -37.15 4.22 -2.46
C ASP A 68 -36.27 5.48 -2.40
N THR A 69 -36.05 5.99 -1.19
CA THR A 69 -35.08 7.06 -0.99
C THR A 69 -33.68 6.46 -0.93
N VAL A 70 -32.87 6.77 -1.94
CA VAL A 70 -31.46 6.34 -1.96
C VAL A 70 -30.68 7.22 -0.98
N LEU A 71 -30.09 6.59 0.04
CA LEU A 71 -29.27 7.31 1.03
C LEU A 71 -27.85 7.44 0.48
N ASP A 72 -27.36 8.66 0.48
CA ASP A 72 -25.94 8.96 0.22
C ASP A 72 -25.09 8.52 1.41
N THR A 73 -24.09 7.70 1.16
CA THR A 73 -23.04 7.41 2.12
C THR A 73 -21.86 8.32 1.85
N SER A 74 -21.44 9.08 2.86
CA SER A 74 -20.24 9.91 2.74
C SER A 74 -19.18 9.47 3.71
N LEU A 75 -17.97 9.28 3.18
CA LEU A 75 -16.78 8.99 3.96
C LEU A 75 -15.83 10.18 3.84
N GLU A 76 -15.36 10.69 4.96
CA GLU A 76 -14.35 11.75 4.99
C GLU A 76 -12.96 11.14 5.17
N MET A 77 -12.05 11.46 4.25
CA MET A 77 -10.63 11.17 4.37
C MET A 77 -9.92 12.43 4.84
N THR A 78 -9.31 12.38 6.01
CA THR A 78 -8.49 13.47 6.56
C THR A 78 -7.03 13.28 6.17
N ILE A 79 -6.32 14.41 6.04
CA ILE A 79 -4.89 14.45 5.77
C ILE A 79 -4.22 14.85 7.07
N ASP A 80 -3.99 13.83 7.92
CA ASP A 80 -3.54 14.05 9.30
C ASP A 80 -2.10 13.55 9.53
N TYR A 81 -1.50 12.89 8.55
CA TYR A 81 -0.15 12.37 8.68
C TYR A 81 0.85 13.38 8.16
N ASP A 82 1.62 13.96 9.06
CA ASP A 82 2.70 14.88 8.78
C ASP A 82 4.03 14.25 9.19
N LYS A 83 4.93 14.10 8.22
CA LYS A 83 6.27 13.56 8.41
C LYS A 83 7.30 14.53 7.87
N TYR A 84 8.31 14.79 8.66
CA TYR A 84 9.41 15.63 8.25
C TYR A 84 10.75 14.91 8.39
N PHE A 85 11.71 15.34 7.59
CA PHE A 85 13.09 15.01 7.79
C PHE A 85 13.92 16.29 7.87
N ASN A 86 14.99 16.25 8.63
CA ASN A 86 15.99 17.28 8.64
C ASN A 86 17.38 16.67 8.83
N PHE A 87 18.34 17.19 8.10
CA PHE A 87 19.74 16.87 8.29
C PHE A 87 20.62 18.07 7.97
N LYS A 88 21.83 18.06 8.50
CA LYS A 88 22.83 19.09 8.23
C LYS A 88 24.08 18.48 7.57
N VAL A 89 24.66 19.22 6.65
CA VAL A 89 25.92 18.87 5.99
C VAL A 89 26.90 19.99 6.24
N SER A 90 28.07 19.67 6.82
CA SER A 90 29.14 20.63 7.02
C SER A 90 29.81 20.98 5.69
N ASN A 91 30.05 22.25 5.44
CA ASN A 91 30.74 22.69 4.23
C ASN A 91 32.19 22.12 4.14
N LYS A 92 32.83 21.89 5.30
CA LYS A 92 34.16 21.28 5.36
C LYS A 92 34.10 19.80 4.92
N ASP A 93 33.13 19.04 5.41
CA ASP A 93 32.98 17.61 5.08
C ASP A 93 32.64 17.43 3.60
N GLN A 94 31.76 18.29 3.07
CA GLN A 94 31.42 18.30 1.65
C GLN A 94 32.64 18.60 0.76
N ALA A 95 33.52 19.54 1.18
CA ALA A 95 34.72 19.92 0.42
C ALA A 95 35.80 18.82 0.49
N GLN A 96 35.88 18.05 1.56
CA GLN A 96 36.89 17.03 1.78
C GLN A 96 36.52 15.65 1.23
N THR A 97 35.27 15.45 0.91
CA THR A 97 34.72 14.14 0.43
C THR A 97 34.46 14.21 -1.07
N ARG A 98 34.89 13.18 -1.80
CA ARG A 98 34.61 13.06 -3.24
C ARG A 98 33.14 12.68 -3.54
N ILE A 99 32.41 12.21 -2.53
CA ILE A 99 31.02 11.80 -2.65
C ILE A 99 30.13 12.99 -2.34
N ASP A 100 29.06 13.17 -3.08
CA ASP A 100 28.05 14.16 -2.75
C ASP A 100 27.22 13.66 -1.55
N ILE A 101 27.66 14.04 -0.35
CA ILE A 101 27.03 13.67 0.93
C ILE A 101 25.57 14.11 0.96
N MET A 102 25.25 15.25 0.34
CA MET A 102 23.89 15.77 0.30
C MET A 102 22.98 14.90 -0.55
N ALA A 103 23.44 14.43 -1.71
CA ALA A 103 22.68 13.53 -2.57
C ALA A 103 22.44 12.17 -1.90
N GLU A 104 23.44 11.60 -1.22
CA GLU A 104 23.28 10.33 -0.50
C GLU A 104 22.32 10.46 0.70
N ASN A 105 22.41 11.53 1.47
CA ASN A 105 21.47 11.77 2.57
C ASN A 105 20.04 12.02 2.08
N ASN A 106 19.85 12.64 0.92
CA ASN A 106 18.53 12.79 0.31
C ASN A 106 17.93 11.43 -0.09
N LYS A 107 18.73 10.50 -0.62
CA LYS A 107 18.28 9.14 -0.94
C LYS A 107 17.85 8.39 0.32
N GLU A 108 18.64 8.50 1.39
CA GLU A 108 18.31 7.87 2.68
C GLU A 108 17.04 8.47 3.31
N ALA A 109 16.90 9.79 3.26
CA ALA A 109 15.68 10.48 3.72
C ALA A 109 14.45 10.06 2.93
N ALA A 110 14.57 9.93 1.61
CA ALA A 110 13.51 9.44 0.75
C ALA A 110 13.13 7.98 1.08
N TYR A 111 14.12 7.13 1.37
CA TYR A 111 13.90 5.77 1.81
C TYR A 111 13.16 5.71 3.16
N ALA A 112 13.59 6.50 4.14
CA ALA A 112 12.97 6.53 5.47
C ALA A 112 11.51 7.00 5.44
N ILE A 113 11.20 8.01 4.61
CA ILE A 113 9.80 8.45 4.43
C ILE A 113 8.94 7.33 3.79
N ARG A 114 9.46 6.65 2.79
CA ARG A 114 8.74 5.53 2.16
C ARG A 114 8.43 4.42 3.14
N ASP A 115 9.39 4.06 3.97
CA ASP A 115 9.23 3.04 5.00
C ASP A 115 8.15 3.44 6.01
N ALA A 116 8.15 4.71 6.44
CA ALA A 116 7.12 5.25 7.32
C ALA A 116 5.72 5.24 6.68
N ILE A 117 5.61 5.61 5.39
CA ILE A 117 4.33 5.58 4.66
C ILE A 117 3.81 4.15 4.53
N ASP A 118 4.66 3.22 4.10
CA ASP A 118 4.31 1.80 3.97
C ASP A 118 3.80 1.23 5.30
N SER A 119 4.47 1.53 6.41
CA SER A 119 4.07 1.10 7.74
C SER A 119 2.70 1.63 8.16
N ILE A 120 2.41 2.91 7.83
CA ILE A 120 1.12 3.55 8.16
C ILE A 120 0.00 2.95 7.32
N ILE A 121 0.19 2.79 5.99
CA ILE A 121 -0.82 2.15 5.14
C ILE A 121 -1.01 0.69 5.56
N GLY A 122 0.07 -0.02 5.89
CA GLY A 122 0.00 -1.37 6.43
C GLY A 122 -0.86 -1.47 7.70
N SER A 123 -0.86 -0.46 8.56
CA SER A 123 -1.66 -0.46 9.80
C SER A 123 -3.16 -0.40 9.56
N LEU A 124 -3.63 -0.04 8.36
CA LEU A 124 -5.05 -0.03 7.98
C LEU A 124 -5.66 -1.44 7.87
N TYR A 125 -4.89 -2.50 8.11
CA TYR A 125 -5.43 -3.87 8.16
C TYR A 125 -6.57 -4.04 9.15
N THR A 126 -6.63 -3.20 10.18
CA THR A 126 -7.68 -3.22 11.23
C THR A 126 -9.05 -2.86 10.69
N ASP A 127 -9.11 -2.14 9.58
CA ASP A 127 -10.34 -1.62 8.99
C ASP A 127 -10.90 -2.57 7.91
N ALA A 128 -10.32 -3.76 7.77
CA ALA A 128 -10.83 -4.79 6.86
C ALA A 128 -12.18 -5.35 7.33
N SER A 129 -13.03 -5.75 6.38
CA SER A 129 -14.31 -6.39 6.70
C SER A 129 -14.10 -7.69 7.48
N ALA A 130 -14.92 -7.92 8.51
CA ALA A 130 -14.89 -9.15 9.31
C ALA A 130 -15.12 -10.41 8.49
N SER A 131 -15.87 -10.33 7.39
CA SER A 131 -16.12 -11.46 6.46
C SER A 131 -14.87 -11.89 5.69
N ASN A 132 -13.89 -11.00 5.55
CA ASN A 132 -12.67 -11.23 4.79
C ASN A 132 -11.44 -11.51 5.68
N LEU A 133 -11.67 -11.82 6.95
CA LEU A 133 -10.61 -12.18 7.89
C LEU A 133 -10.36 -13.70 7.88
N ILE A 134 -9.13 -14.09 7.55
CA ILE A 134 -8.70 -15.51 7.55
C ILE A 134 -7.71 -15.72 8.67
N GLY A 135 -8.16 -16.42 9.72
CA GLY A 135 -7.40 -16.56 10.97
C GLY A 135 -7.45 -15.31 11.83
N THR A 136 -7.10 -15.48 13.09
CA THR A 136 -7.06 -14.41 14.10
C THR A 136 -5.76 -14.47 14.87
N ASP A 137 -5.49 -13.47 15.73
CA ASP A 137 -4.32 -13.52 16.62
C ASP A 137 -4.37 -14.67 17.62
N ALA A 138 -5.57 -15.12 17.98
CA ALA A 138 -5.75 -16.30 18.87
C ALA A 138 -5.57 -17.62 18.11
N ALA A 139 -5.97 -17.66 16.82
CA ALA A 139 -5.90 -18.83 15.95
C ALA A 139 -5.30 -18.44 14.58
N PRO A 140 -4.00 -18.15 14.51
CA PRO A 140 -3.34 -17.81 13.26
C PRO A 140 -3.27 -19.03 12.34
N LYS A 141 -3.28 -18.82 11.02
CA LYS A 141 -2.98 -19.87 10.07
C LYS A 141 -1.48 -20.15 10.07
N THR A 142 -1.11 -21.42 10.03
CA THR A 142 0.30 -21.84 9.93
C THR A 142 0.53 -22.42 8.53
N PRO A 143 1.03 -21.61 7.58
CA PRO A 143 1.27 -22.10 6.23
C PRO A 143 2.27 -23.25 6.22
N ASN A 144 1.98 -24.28 5.43
CA ASN A 144 2.88 -25.39 5.21
C ASN A 144 3.00 -25.73 3.70
N LEU A 145 3.90 -26.68 3.39
CA LEU A 145 4.14 -27.14 2.01
C LEU A 145 3.58 -28.55 1.76
N THR A 146 2.85 -29.13 2.72
CA THR A 146 2.28 -30.47 2.60
C THR A 146 1.12 -30.45 1.62
N GLN A 147 1.24 -31.24 0.56
CA GLN A 147 0.18 -31.33 -0.44
C GLN A 147 -1.06 -32.01 0.14
N GLY A 148 -2.23 -31.45 -0.16
CA GLY A 148 -3.53 -31.96 0.34
C GLY A 148 -3.93 -31.44 1.71
N ASP A 149 -3.04 -30.73 2.42
CA ASP A 149 -3.35 -30.09 3.67
C ASP A 149 -4.13 -28.78 3.43
N ALA A 150 -5.15 -28.51 4.26
CA ALA A 150 -5.89 -27.26 4.26
C ALA A 150 -5.00 -26.03 4.55
N SER A 151 -3.90 -26.23 5.29
CA SER A 151 -2.91 -25.17 5.59
C SER A 151 -1.80 -25.08 4.54
N ASN A 152 -1.92 -25.81 3.41
CA ASN A 152 -0.98 -25.61 2.30
C ASN A 152 -1.07 -24.18 1.77
N ILE A 153 0.09 -23.60 1.46
CA ILE A 153 0.20 -22.18 1.07
C ILE A 153 -0.66 -21.84 -0.16
N TYR A 154 -0.74 -22.74 -1.14
CA TYR A 154 -1.61 -22.55 -2.30
C TYR A 154 -3.09 -22.52 -1.91
N ASN A 155 -3.54 -23.46 -1.05
CA ASN A 155 -4.91 -23.51 -0.59
C ASN A 155 -5.28 -22.25 0.21
N LEU A 156 -4.38 -21.74 1.04
CA LEU A 156 -4.60 -20.48 1.76
C LEU A 156 -4.73 -19.26 0.85
N ILE A 157 -3.98 -19.21 -0.26
CA ILE A 157 -4.14 -18.16 -1.27
C ILE A 157 -5.49 -18.27 -1.97
N GLU A 158 -5.93 -19.48 -2.31
CA GLU A 158 -7.25 -19.71 -2.91
C GLU A 158 -8.38 -19.36 -1.93
N ASP A 159 -8.25 -19.68 -0.64
CA ASP A 159 -9.21 -19.29 0.40
C ASP A 159 -9.35 -17.76 0.48
N CYS A 160 -8.24 -17.01 0.34
CA CYS A 160 -8.29 -15.57 0.24
C CYS A 160 -9.08 -15.11 -1.01
N GLY A 161 -8.90 -15.81 -2.13
CA GLY A 161 -9.64 -15.58 -3.37
C GLY A 161 -11.13 -15.81 -3.22
N VAL A 162 -11.52 -16.89 -2.53
CA VAL A 162 -12.92 -17.24 -2.23
C VAL A 162 -13.56 -16.17 -1.34
N ALA A 163 -12.90 -15.76 -0.26
CA ALA A 163 -13.42 -14.73 0.65
C ALA A 163 -13.77 -13.42 -0.07
N LEU A 164 -12.91 -12.95 -0.99
CA LEU A 164 -13.22 -11.78 -1.81
C LEU A 164 -14.35 -12.03 -2.80
N SER A 165 -14.45 -13.24 -3.35
CA SER A 165 -15.51 -13.59 -4.30
C SER A 165 -16.88 -13.65 -3.62
N ASP A 166 -16.93 -14.17 -2.39
CA ASP A 166 -18.15 -14.19 -1.56
C ASP A 166 -18.60 -12.75 -1.22
N SER A 167 -17.65 -11.84 -1.07
CA SER A 167 -17.89 -10.39 -0.92
C SER A 167 -18.20 -9.67 -2.25
N LYS A 168 -18.41 -10.40 -3.36
CA LYS A 168 -18.73 -9.89 -4.71
C LYS A 168 -17.66 -8.96 -5.30
N VAL A 169 -16.42 -9.13 -4.89
CA VAL A 169 -15.29 -8.32 -5.40
C VAL A 169 -14.82 -8.87 -6.75
N PRO A 170 -14.62 -8.04 -7.79
CA PRO A 170 -14.15 -8.47 -9.09
C PRO A 170 -12.84 -9.28 -9.02
N LEU A 171 -12.66 -10.22 -9.96
CA LEU A 171 -11.44 -11.03 -10.05
C LEU A 171 -10.24 -10.24 -10.59
N GLU A 172 -10.51 -9.17 -11.31
CA GLU A 172 -9.46 -8.35 -11.91
C GLU A 172 -8.84 -7.37 -10.90
N GLY A 173 -7.53 -7.17 -11.02
CA GLY A 173 -6.81 -6.20 -10.20
C GLY A 173 -6.67 -6.59 -8.72
N ARG A 174 -6.80 -7.89 -8.39
CA ARG A 174 -6.52 -8.38 -7.04
C ARG A 174 -5.03 -8.40 -6.77
N TRP A 175 -4.65 -7.91 -5.60
CA TRP A 175 -3.27 -7.90 -5.11
C TRP A 175 -3.18 -8.57 -3.74
N MET A 176 -1.99 -9.05 -3.41
CA MET A 176 -1.66 -9.62 -2.09
C MET A 176 -0.24 -9.18 -1.71
N ILE A 177 -0.09 -8.64 -0.51
CA ILE A 177 1.21 -8.22 0.04
C ILE A 177 1.64 -9.21 1.09
N VAL A 178 2.79 -9.81 0.88
CA VAL A 178 3.29 -10.93 1.68
C VAL A 178 4.64 -10.64 2.31
N PRO A 179 4.92 -11.18 3.52
CA PRO A 179 6.26 -11.10 4.09
C PRO A 179 7.24 -12.02 3.36
N PRO A 180 8.56 -11.77 3.44
CA PRO A 180 9.59 -12.55 2.75
C PRO A 180 9.54 -14.06 3.07
N ARG A 181 9.16 -14.42 4.30
CA ARG A 181 9.01 -15.83 4.68
C ARG A 181 7.91 -16.52 3.89
N PHE A 182 6.77 -15.87 3.73
CA PHE A 182 5.65 -16.38 2.94
C PHE A 182 6.03 -16.49 1.46
N ALA A 183 6.67 -15.46 0.91
CA ALA A 183 7.18 -15.48 -0.46
C ALA A 183 8.17 -16.63 -0.70
N GLY A 184 9.07 -16.89 0.26
CA GLY A 184 9.99 -18.01 0.22
C GLY A 184 9.29 -19.38 0.22
N MET A 185 8.19 -19.52 0.94
CA MET A 185 7.38 -20.75 0.93
C MET A 185 6.66 -20.94 -0.40
N ILE A 186 6.12 -19.87 -0.99
CA ILE A 186 5.51 -19.92 -2.34
C ILE A 186 6.50 -20.47 -3.36
N ARG A 187 7.75 -19.99 -3.35
CA ARG A 187 8.82 -20.44 -4.26
C ARG A 187 9.21 -21.92 -4.06
N LYS A 188 8.96 -22.47 -2.88
CA LYS A 188 9.24 -23.88 -2.54
C LYS A 188 8.08 -24.83 -2.80
N ASP A 189 6.88 -24.33 -3.05
CA ASP A 189 5.72 -25.20 -3.27
C ASP A 189 5.82 -25.91 -4.62
N LEU A 190 5.81 -27.24 -4.57
CA LEU A 190 5.92 -28.09 -5.74
C LEU A 190 4.75 -27.95 -6.72
N LYS A 191 3.54 -27.64 -6.23
CA LYS A 191 2.38 -27.38 -7.12
C LYS A 191 2.63 -26.20 -8.03
N LEU A 192 3.23 -25.16 -7.48
CA LEU A 192 3.53 -23.91 -8.20
C LEU A 192 4.76 -24.08 -9.11
N THR A 193 5.71 -24.93 -8.71
CA THR A 193 6.96 -25.17 -9.46
C THR A 193 6.76 -26.24 -10.54
N ALA A 194 6.00 -27.32 -10.29
CA ALA A 194 5.78 -28.41 -11.24
C ALA A 194 4.75 -28.07 -12.34
N ALA A 195 3.79 -27.18 -12.06
CA ALA A 195 2.87 -26.65 -13.09
C ALA A 195 3.56 -25.65 -14.05
N ALA A 196 4.78 -25.31 -13.76
CA ALA A 196 5.55 -24.27 -14.44
C ALA A 196 6.00 -24.53 -15.90
N PRO A 197 6.10 -25.76 -16.47
CA PRO A 197 6.58 -25.88 -17.85
C PRO A 197 5.65 -25.26 -18.89
N GLN A 198 4.37 -25.08 -18.59
CA GLN A 198 3.40 -24.49 -19.53
C GLN A 198 2.85 -23.11 -19.08
N ILE A 199 3.04 -22.76 -17.81
CA ILE A 199 2.55 -21.49 -17.23
C ILE A 199 3.74 -20.66 -16.70
N ALA A 200 4.95 -21.15 -16.81
CA ALA A 200 6.15 -20.43 -16.41
C ALA A 200 6.31 -19.16 -17.22
N GLN A 201 5.67 -18.12 -16.73
CA GLN A 201 6.03 -16.79 -17.13
C GLN A 201 7.49 -16.53 -16.71
N PRO A 202 8.29 -15.84 -17.52
CA PRO A 202 9.73 -15.60 -17.27
C PRO A 202 10.03 -15.02 -15.86
N GLY A 203 9.05 -14.44 -15.19
CA GLY A 203 9.16 -13.90 -13.85
C GLY A 203 9.41 -14.92 -12.74
N MET A 204 8.98 -16.19 -12.89
CA MET A 204 9.21 -17.23 -11.87
C MET A 204 10.64 -17.76 -11.90
N LEU A 205 11.28 -17.76 -13.07
CA LEU A 205 12.67 -18.20 -13.24
C LEU A 205 13.65 -17.22 -12.59
N ASN A 206 13.28 -15.94 -12.46
CA ASN A 206 14.13 -14.89 -11.86
C ASN A 206 13.82 -14.63 -10.39
N GLY A 207 13.04 -15.50 -9.72
CA GLY A 207 12.70 -15.35 -8.29
C GLY A 207 11.64 -14.29 -7.99
N SER A 208 11.07 -13.63 -8.99
CA SER A 208 9.91 -12.76 -8.82
C SER A 208 8.61 -13.57 -8.87
N ILE A 209 7.72 -13.35 -7.89
CA ILE A 209 6.39 -13.96 -7.86
C ILE A 209 5.45 -12.97 -8.50
N THR A 210 4.91 -13.30 -9.68
CA THR A 210 4.13 -12.34 -10.44
C THR A 210 2.62 -12.49 -10.18
N ARG A 211 2.07 -13.69 -10.34
CA ARG A 211 0.61 -13.91 -10.23
C ARG A 211 0.29 -15.35 -9.83
N ILE A 212 -0.49 -15.53 -8.75
CA ILE A 212 -0.93 -16.84 -8.25
C ILE A 212 -2.37 -16.70 -7.75
N GLY A 213 -3.25 -17.67 -8.06
CA GLY A 213 -4.64 -17.66 -7.59
C GLY A 213 -5.43 -16.39 -7.97
N GLY A 214 -5.06 -15.75 -9.09
CA GLY A 214 -5.67 -14.47 -9.49
C GLY A 214 -5.07 -13.23 -8.82
N PHE A 215 -4.18 -13.38 -7.82
CA PHE A 215 -3.52 -12.28 -7.13
C PHE A 215 -2.20 -11.89 -7.75
N SER A 216 -1.94 -10.60 -7.87
CA SER A 216 -0.59 -10.06 -8.06
C SER A 216 0.11 -10.03 -6.72
N ILE A 217 1.13 -10.86 -6.53
CA ILE A 217 1.84 -11.00 -5.25
C ILE A 217 3.01 -10.04 -5.20
N MET A 218 3.06 -9.24 -4.15
CA MET A 218 4.13 -8.29 -3.87
C MET A 218 4.76 -8.61 -2.53
N GLU A 219 6.10 -8.57 -2.48
CA GLU A 219 6.86 -8.83 -1.27
C GLU A 219 7.19 -7.51 -0.57
N SER A 220 6.88 -7.42 0.73
CA SER A 220 7.22 -6.28 1.57
C SER A 220 7.76 -6.74 2.93
N HIS A 221 8.76 -6.01 3.43
CA HIS A 221 9.29 -6.20 4.79
C HIS A 221 8.40 -5.50 5.84
N ASN A 222 7.57 -4.55 5.41
CA ASN A 222 6.72 -3.74 6.29
C ASN A 222 5.34 -4.35 6.54
N VAL A 223 5.20 -5.66 6.30
CA VAL A 223 3.97 -6.36 6.65
C VAL A 223 3.77 -6.31 8.17
N PRO A 224 2.64 -5.75 8.66
CA PRO A 224 2.38 -5.65 10.08
C PRO A 224 2.42 -7.01 10.76
N ASN A 225 3.02 -7.07 11.93
CA ASN A 225 3.05 -8.29 12.71
C ASN A 225 2.69 -8.02 14.17
N THR A 226 2.04 -9.00 14.80
CA THR A 226 1.75 -8.99 16.23
C THR A 226 2.71 -9.94 16.94
N ALA A 227 3.36 -9.46 17.99
CA ALA A 227 4.31 -10.24 18.80
C ALA A 227 5.48 -10.85 17.99
N GLY A 228 5.85 -10.26 16.86
CA GLY A 228 6.99 -10.70 16.04
C GLY A 228 6.79 -11.98 15.24
N ALA A 229 5.66 -12.68 15.39
CA ALA A 229 5.42 -13.99 14.76
C ALA A 229 4.14 -14.05 13.91
N LYS A 230 3.18 -13.16 14.15
CA LYS A 230 1.86 -13.20 13.50
C LYS A 230 1.75 -12.09 12.47
N TYR A 231 2.02 -12.43 11.22
CA TYR A 231 2.02 -11.48 10.11
C TYR A 231 0.60 -11.27 9.57
N LYS A 232 0.28 -10.02 9.27
CA LYS A 232 -0.99 -9.59 8.70
C LYS A 232 -0.86 -9.46 7.19
N VAL A 233 -1.03 -10.57 6.48
CA VAL A 233 -1.00 -10.59 5.02
C VAL A 233 -2.27 -9.92 4.50
N MET A 234 -2.11 -8.74 3.92
CA MET A 234 -3.22 -7.98 3.34
C MET A 234 -3.43 -8.39 1.89
N PHE A 235 -4.69 -8.51 1.51
CA PHE A 235 -5.09 -8.80 0.13
C PHE A 235 -6.38 -8.03 -0.22
N GLY A 236 -6.54 -7.69 -1.49
CA GLY A 236 -7.71 -6.91 -1.90
C GLY A 236 -7.60 -6.40 -3.32
N THR A 237 -8.29 -5.30 -3.60
CA THR A 237 -8.26 -4.58 -4.86
C THR A 237 -7.90 -3.11 -4.63
N SER A 238 -7.46 -2.40 -5.67
CA SER A 238 -7.14 -0.96 -5.57
C SER A 238 -8.33 -0.08 -5.15
N LYS A 239 -9.55 -0.61 -5.21
CA LYS A 239 -10.77 0.10 -4.76
C LYS A 239 -10.96 0.06 -3.23
N ALA A 240 -10.19 -0.76 -2.51
CA ALA A 240 -10.32 -0.93 -1.07
C ALA A 240 -9.82 0.29 -0.30
N MET A 241 -8.65 0.79 -0.67
CA MET A 241 -7.95 1.85 0.04
C MET A 241 -7.68 3.03 -0.87
N THR A 242 -7.71 4.23 -0.32
CA THR A 242 -7.26 5.43 -0.98
C THR A 242 -6.05 6.01 -0.26
N PHE A 243 -5.15 6.55 -1.05
CA PHE A 243 -3.97 7.27 -0.60
C PHE A 243 -3.91 8.59 -1.35
N ALA A 244 -3.67 9.67 -0.64
CA ALA A 244 -3.46 10.96 -1.24
C ALA A 244 -2.27 11.63 -0.54
N SER A 245 -1.33 12.09 -1.34
CA SER A 245 -0.12 12.75 -0.87
C SER A 245 -0.08 14.20 -1.34
N GLN A 246 0.45 15.03 -0.48
CA GLN A 246 0.77 16.41 -0.76
C GLN A 246 2.24 16.60 -0.44
N VAL A 247 3.05 16.84 -1.44
CA VAL A 247 4.46 17.17 -1.21
C VAL A 247 4.52 18.63 -0.83
N ASN A 248 4.95 18.89 0.37
CA ASN A 248 5.26 20.21 0.83
C ASN A 248 6.75 20.51 0.56
N ASP A 249 7.18 21.67 0.90
CA ASP A 249 8.42 22.31 0.51
C ASP A 249 9.66 21.54 1.03
N VAL A 250 10.65 21.36 0.18
CA VAL A 250 12.00 20.96 0.59
C VAL A 250 12.89 22.20 0.59
N ARG A 251 13.43 22.57 1.75
CA ARG A 251 14.19 23.78 1.96
C ARG A 251 15.65 23.47 2.23
N ILE A 252 16.53 24.21 1.57
CA ILE A 252 17.96 24.22 1.86
C ILE A 252 18.29 25.58 2.43
N MET A 253 18.80 25.63 3.65
CA MET A 253 19.15 26.86 4.35
C MET A 253 20.58 26.81 4.85
N ASP A 254 21.29 27.95 4.79
CA ASP A 254 22.56 28.10 5.48
C ASP A 254 22.30 28.30 6.97
N MET A 255 23.09 27.65 7.81
CA MET A 255 22.94 27.76 9.26
C MET A 255 23.62 29.05 9.77
N GLU A 256 22.90 29.82 10.60
CA GLU A 256 23.41 31.09 11.12
C GLU A 256 24.62 30.94 12.03
N LYS A 257 24.72 29.85 12.80
CA LYS A 257 25.75 29.64 13.83
C LYS A 257 26.85 28.65 13.43
N GLN A 258 26.75 28.03 12.26
CA GLN A 258 27.71 27.01 11.80
C GLN A 258 27.90 27.11 10.30
N PHE A 259 29.11 26.85 9.82
CA PHE A 259 29.42 26.74 8.39
C PHE A 259 28.90 25.40 7.87
N ALA A 260 27.55 25.25 7.77
CA ALA A 260 26.86 24.07 7.34
C ALA A 260 25.57 24.45 6.63
N LYS A 261 25.10 23.57 5.75
CA LYS A 261 23.80 23.65 5.12
C LYS A 261 22.83 22.69 5.81
N LYS A 262 21.62 23.14 6.07
CA LYS A 262 20.52 22.37 6.60
C LYS A 262 19.54 22.09 5.47
N VAL A 263 19.11 20.84 5.35
CA VAL A 263 18.04 20.42 4.44
C VAL A 263 16.87 19.98 5.29
N ASP A 264 15.72 20.61 5.07
CA ASP A 264 14.47 20.28 5.72
C ASP A 264 13.46 19.88 4.63
N GLY A 265 12.74 18.81 4.85
CA GLY A 265 11.63 18.41 4.00
C GLY A 265 10.44 17.95 4.82
N GLU A 266 9.25 18.34 4.39
CA GLU A 266 7.97 18.00 4.98
C GLU A 266 7.14 17.20 3.97
N TYR A 267 6.50 16.13 4.45
CA TYR A 267 5.65 15.28 3.63
C TYR A 267 4.32 14.99 4.35
N VAL A 268 3.24 15.52 3.80
CA VAL A 268 1.91 15.40 4.34
C VAL A 268 1.09 14.47 3.46
N PHE A 269 0.36 13.54 4.08
CA PHE A 269 -0.47 12.58 3.36
C PHE A 269 -1.67 12.13 4.19
N GLY A 270 -2.65 11.56 3.50
CA GLY A 270 -3.80 10.89 4.09
C GLY A 270 -4.01 9.53 3.47
N CYS A 271 -4.46 8.57 4.26
CA CYS A 271 -4.85 7.25 3.78
C CYS A 271 -6.07 6.75 4.55
N LYS A 272 -6.99 6.08 3.85
CA LYS A 272 -8.19 5.52 4.46
C LYS A 272 -8.72 4.33 3.68
N VAL A 273 -9.32 3.38 4.39
CA VAL A 273 -10.10 2.31 3.77
C VAL A 273 -11.46 2.87 3.35
N VAL A 274 -11.74 2.84 2.06
CA VAL A 274 -12.99 3.35 1.46
C VAL A 274 -14.03 2.24 1.38
N ARG A 275 -13.60 1.03 1.02
CA ARG A 275 -14.46 -0.15 0.89
C ARG A 275 -13.88 -1.31 1.67
N PRO A 276 -14.28 -1.51 2.93
CA PRO A 276 -13.81 -2.61 3.76
C PRO A 276 -14.04 -3.99 3.13
N GLU A 277 -15.12 -4.16 2.36
CA GLU A 277 -15.46 -5.43 1.69
C GLU A 277 -14.44 -5.82 0.62
N CYS A 278 -13.73 -4.85 0.04
CA CYS A 278 -12.70 -5.07 -0.96
C CYS A 278 -11.30 -5.33 -0.36
N LEU A 279 -11.20 -5.31 0.98
CA LEU A 279 -9.98 -5.56 1.73
C LEU A 279 -10.14 -6.81 2.57
N GLY A 280 -9.15 -7.67 2.56
CA GLY A 280 -9.08 -8.83 3.44
C GLY A 280 -7.71 -8.93 4.11
N VAL A 281 -7.67 -9.66 5.21
CA VAL A 281 -6.47 -9.90 6.00
C VAL A 281 -6.37 -11.35 6.40
N MET A 282 -5.26 -11.97 6.09
CA MET A 282 -4.90 -13.29 6.60
C MET A 282 -3.86 -13.17 7.69
N THR A 283 -4.16 -13.67 8.88
CA THR A 283 -3.19 -13.77 9.97
C THR A 283 -2.40 -15.06 9.84
N ALA A 284 -1.13 -14.95 9.46
CA ALA A 284 -0.23 -16.09 9.27
C ALA A 284 0.88 -16.11 10.34
N SER A 285 1.20 -17.28 10.84
CA SER A 285 2.26 -17.53 11.83
C SER A 285 3.31 -18.46 11.21
N PHE A 286 4.62 -18.13 11.38
CA PHE A 286 5.75 -18.87 10.81
C PHE A 286 6.73 -19.30 11.89
#